data_0b3b2c393ebd3161b97452ad706d5571
#
_entry.id   0b3b2c393ebd3161b97452ad706d5571
#
_cell.length_a   1.000
_cell.length_b   1.000
_cell.length_c   1.000
_cell.angle_alpha   90.00
_cell.angle_beta   90.00
_cell.angle_gamma   90.00
#
_symmetry.space_group_name_H-M   'P 1'
#
loop_
_entity.id
_entity.type
_entity.pdbx_description
1 polymer ?
#
loop_
_entity_poly.entity_id
_entity_poly.type
_entity_poly.pdbx_seq_one_letter_code
_entity_poly.pdbx_strand_id
1 'polypeptide(L)'
;GVSAEQIQADAMTADRKRGVTLMDMNEIIKSMIFGEEPENLLNEKMDMEAMENPMFCLTNKAKMNGASLLLQEDIRKQIGECLGSDYFVIPSSIHEVLIIPDNGIFLVPELNAMVKEVNETQVEREEQLSDKVQFCDGKTAVMENAERRETRLEKAKEAEKVTAKTEAKGGIHGKLEKAKAEIKAKGADTIPKDKAKDLATVL
;
A
#
# COMPACT_ATOMS: atom_id res chain seq x y z
N GLY A 1 -27.01 -4.05 -31.00
CA GLY A 1 -26.94 -3.89 -29.55
C GLY A 1 -25.62 -3.22 -29.19
N VAL A 2 -25.57 -2.53 -28.07
CA VAL A 2 -24.37 -1.87 -27.54
C VAL A 2 -23.65 -2.88 -26.64
N SER A 3 -22.31 -2.95 -26.70
CA SER A 3 -21.53 -3.87 -25.84
C SER A 3 -21.39 -3.32 -24.41
N ALA A 4 -21.05 -4.19 -23.44
CA ALA A 4 -20.82 -3.78 -22.06
C ALA A 4 -19.65 -2.78 -21.94
N GLU A 5 -18.60 -2.98 -22.74
CA GLU A 5 -17.44 -2.10 -22.79
C GLU A 5 -17.81 -0.71 -23.30
N GLN A 6 -18.71 -0.63 -24.30
CA GLN A 6 -19.19 0.66 -24.79
C GLN A 6 -20.03 1.38 -23.75
N ILE A 7 -20.92 0.67 -23.06
CA ILE A 7 -21.72 1.24 -21.97
C ILE A 7 -20.81 1.78 -20.86
N GLN A 8 -19.78 1.04 -20.49
CA GLN A 8 -18.81 1.47 -19.48
C GLN A 8 -18.06 2.73 -19.92
N ALA A 9 -17.56 2.77 -21.17
CA ALA A 9 -16.84 3.93 -21.68
C ALA A 9 -17.72 5.17 -21.74
N ASP A 10 -18.99 5.01 -22.16
CA ASP A 10 -19.97 6.11 -22.22
C ASP A 10 -20.29 6.62 -20.80
N ALA A 11 -20.45 5.72 -19.82
CA ALA A 11 -20.70 6.08 -18.43
C ALA A 11 -19.52 6.87 -17.84
N MET A 12 -18.28 6.39 -18.01
CA MET A 12 -17.07 7.09 -17.57
C MET A 12 -16.94 8.48 -18.21
N THR A 13 -17.29 8.59 -19.50
CA THR A 13 -17.29 9.87 -20.21
C THR A 13 -18.38 10.82 -19.66
N ALA A 14 -19.56 10.29 -19.34
CA ALA A 14 -20.64 11.07 -18.74
C ALA A 14 -20.28 11.59 -17.34
N ASP A 15 -19.63 10.76 -16.52
CA ASP A 15 -19.17 11.14 -15.17
C ASP A 15 -18.16 12.30 -15.22
N ARG A 16 -17.20 12.25 -16.16
CA ARG A 16 -16.25 13.36 -16.38
C ARG A 16 -16.93 14.67 -16.77
N LYS A 17 -17.95 14.60 -17.61
CA LYS A 17 -18.71 15.79 -18.02
C LYS A 17 -19.44 16.47 -16.86
N ARG A 18 -19.75 15.72 -15.78
CA ARG A 18 -20.31 16.28 -14.56
C ARG A 18 -19.29 17.06 -13.73
N GLY A 19 -18.01 17.00 -14.12
CA GLY A 19 -16.88 17.65 -13.42
C GLY A 19 -16.46 16.85 -12.19
N VAL A 20 -15.15 16.77 -11.99
CA VAL A 20 -14.54 16.08 -10.82
C VAL A 20 -14.22 17.12 -9.77
N THR A 21 -14.51 16.82 -8.51
CA THR A 21 -14.19 17.70 -7.38
C THR A 21 -13.51 16.89 -6.28
N LEU A 22 -12.40 17.43 -5.78
CA LEU A 22 -11.70 16.97 -4.59
C LEU A 22 -11.68 18.13 -3.60
N MET A 23 -12.32 18.00 -2.46
CA MET A 23 -12.52 19.10 -1.50
C MET A 23 -12.07 18.68 -0.12
N ASP A 24 -11.48 19.61 0.64
CA ASP A 24 -11.14 19.39 2.05
C ASP A 24 -12.41 19.24 2.90
N MET A 25 -12.45 18.23 3.79
CA MET A 25 -13.62 17.98 4.64
C MET A 25 -13.89 19.11 5.63
N ASN A 26 -12.86 19.78 6.14
CA ASN A 26 -13.05 20.91 7.03
C ASN A 26 -13.68 22.09 6.30
N GLU A 27 -13.27 22.32 5.04
CA GLU A 27 -13.87 23.37 4.22
C GLU A 27 -15.33 23.03 3.84
N ILE A 28 -15.66 21.76 3.62
CA ILE A 28 -17.05 21.32 3.41
C ILE A 28 -17.89 21.62 4.65
N ILE A 29 -17.39 21.27 5.85
CA ILE A 29 -18.10 21.55 7.11
C ILE A 29 -18.28 23.05 7.34
N LYS A 30 -17.24 23.86 7.07
CA LYS A 30 -17.33 25.33 7.14
C LYS A 30 -18.36 25.87 6.14
N SER A 31 -18.40 25.32 4.93
CA SER A 31 -19.34 25.74 3.90
C SER A 31 -20.81 25.54 4.33
N MET A 32 -21.10 24.47 5.05
CA MET A 32 -22.44 24.22 5.60
C MET A 32 -22.88 25.25 6.63
N ILE A 33 -21.90 25.85 7.33
CA ILE A 33 -22.16 26.85 8.40
C ILE A 33 -22.22 28.26 7.81
N PHE A 34 -21.29 28.60 6.91
CA PHE A 34 -21.08 29.96 6.41
C PHE A 34 -21.61 30.21 5.02
N GLY A 35 -21.97 29.15 4.26
CA GLY A 35 -22.55 29.25 2.91
C GLY A 35 -21.53 29.53 1.80
N GLU A 36 -20.23 29.41 2.08
CA GLU A 36 -19.17 29.54 1.09
C GLU A 36 -18.96 28.18 0.39
N GLU A 37 -18.76 28.18 -0.94
CA GLU A 37 -18.47 26.93 -1.64
C GLU A 37 -17.01 26.51 -1.41
N PRO A 38 -16.75 25.24 -1.04
CA PRO A 38 -15.39 24.74 -0.85
C PRO A 38 -14.64 24.68 -2.18
N GLU A 39 -13.34 24.96 -2.14
CA GLU A 39 -12.47 24.97 -3.30
C GLU A 39 -12.22 23.55 -3.83
N ASN A 40 -12.14 23.42 -5.16
CA ASN A 40 -11.75 22.17 -5.80
C ASN A 40 -10.23 22.06 -5.91
N LEU A 41 -9.63 21.21 -5.11
CA LEU A 41 -8.19 21.04 -4.95
C LEU A 41 -7.55 20.10 -5.98
N LEU A 42 -8.30 19.49 -6.88
CA LEU A 42 -7.81 18.43 -7.78
C LEU A 42 -6.66 18.87 -8.71
N ASN A 43 -6.52 20.16 -8.97
CA ASN A 43 -5.45 20.70 -9.84
C ASN A 43 -4.36 21.43 -9.07
N GLU A 44 -4.38 21.34 -7.75
CA GLU A 44 -3.44 22.02 -6.88
C GLU A 44 -2.49 21.02 -6.22
N LYS A 45 -1.23 21.41 -6.07
CA LYS A 45 -0.31 20.66 -5.25
C LYS A 45 -0.46 21.11 -3.81
N MET A 46 -0.92 20.20 -2.96
CA MET A 46 -1.20 20.51 -1.57
C MET A 46 0.04 20.41 -0.69
N ASP A 47 0.14 21.29 0.30
CA ASP A 47 1.14 21.19 1.36
C ASP A 47 0.58 20.34 2.51
N MET A 48 0.82 19.03 2.45
CA MET A 48 0.33 18.08 3.45
C MET A 48 0.92 18.30 4.84
N GLU A 49 2.11 18.93 4.96
CA GLU A 49 2.74 19.21 6.25
C GLU A 49 2.01 20.35 7.00
N ALA A 50 1.37 21.24 6.25
CA ALA A 50 0.60 22.35 6.83
C ALA A 50 -0.83 21.94 7.25
N MET A 51 -1.29 20.74 6.89
CA MET A 51 -2.66 20.29 7.17
C MET A 51 -2.70 19.33 8.37
N GLU A 52 -3.57 19.64 9.32
CA GLU A 52 -3.84 18.77 10.46
C GLU A 52 -4.92 17.75 10.10
N ASN A 53 -4.57 16.44 10.13
CA ASN A 53 -5.46 15.33 9.81
C ASN A 53 -6.22 15.50 8.47
N PRO A 54 -5.51 15.65 7.35
CA PRO A 54 -6.12 15.92 6.07
C PRO A 54 -7.05 14.77 5.63
N MET A 55 -8.28 15.13 5.31
CA MET A 55 -9.30 14.24 4.75
C MET A 55 -10.04 14.97 3.65
N PHE A 56 -10.19 14.32 2.50
CA PHE A 56 -10.80 14.93 1.33
C PHE A 56 -12.01 14.13 0.87
N CYS A 57 -12.98 14.82 0.30
CA CYS A 57 -14.14 14.23 -0.36
C CYS A 57 -13.95 14.28 -1.88
N LEU A 58 -13.95 13.12 -2.52
CA LEU A 58 -13.99 12.99 -3.97
C LEU A 58 -15.42 12.76 -4.41
N THR A 59 -15.94 13.65 -5.25
CA THR A 59 -17.27 13.53 -5.86
C THR A 59 -17.30 14.29 -7.20
N ASN A 60 -18.47 14.45 -7.80
CA ASN A 60 -18.70 15.33 -8.93
C ASN A 60 -19.51 16.57 -8.53
N LYS A 61 -19.58 17.57 -9.43
CA LYS A 61 -20.34 18.81 -9.17
C LYS A 61 -21.82 18.57 -8.88
N ALA A 62 -22.40 17.48 -9.37
CA ALA A 62 -23.79 17.14 -9.11
C ALA A 62 -23.97 16.42 -7.75
N LYS A 63 -22.88 16.01 -7.07
CA LYS A 63 -22.89 15.22 -5.83
C LYS A 63 -23.74 13.95 -5.94
N MET A 64 -23.75 13.32 -7.11
CA MET A 64 -24.53 12.11 -7.41
C MET A 64 -23.67 11.09 -8.15
N ASN A 65 -23.57 9.87 -7.59
CA ASN A 65 -22.81 8.75 -8.15
C ASN A 65 -21.33 9.07 -8.39
N GLY A 66 -20.73 9.98 -7.60
CA GLY A 66 -19.37 10.44 -7.80
C GLY A 66 -18.30 9.41 -7.41
N ALA A 67 -18.64 8.39 -6.64
CA ALA A 67 -17.70 7.32 -6.29
C ALA A 67 -17.16 6.56 -7.52
N SER A 68 -17.93 6.50 -8.62
CA SER A 68 -17.50 5.90 -9.89
C SER A 68 -16.28 6.57 -10.53
N LEU A 69 -15.95 7.80 -10.15
CA LEU A 69 -14.74 8.51 -10.59
C LEU A 69 -13.46 7.75 -10.22
N LEU A 70 -13.46 6.99 -9.13
CA LEU A 70 -12.33 6.14 -8.74
C LEU A 70 -12.03 5.00 -9.71
N LEU A 71 -12.95 4.62 -10.59
CA LEU A 71 -12.69 3.62 -11.63
C LEU A 71 -11.75 4.14 -12.72
N GLN A 72 -11.53 5.46 -12.78
CA GLN A 72 -10.71 6.14 -13.77
C GLN A 72 -9.28 6.29 -13.25
N GLU A 73 -8.33 5.65 -13.92
CA GLU A 73 -6.91 5.61 -13.52
C GLU A 73 -6.28 7.00 -13.46
N ASP A 74 -6.59 7.86 -14.44
CA ASP A 74 -6.07 9.23 -14.50
C ASP A 74 -6.57 10.11 -13.36
N ILE A 75 -7.82 9.90 -12.87
CA ILE A 75 -8.31 10.59 -11.67
C ILE A 75 -7.54 10.13 -10.44
N ARG A 76 -7.33 8.82 -10.27
CA ARG A 76 -6.52 8.30 -9.16
C ARG A 76 -5.09 8.84 -9.18
N LYS A 77 -4.48 8.90 -10.36
CA LYS A 77 -3.15 9.47 -10.55
C LYS A 77 -3.11 10.96 -10.18
N GLN A 78 -4.08 11.72 -10.65
CA GLN A 78 -4.20 13.14 -10.34
C GLN A 78 -4.35 13.40 -8.84
N ILE A 79 -5.13 12.57 -8.12
CA ILE A 79 -5.23 12.65 -6.66
C ILE A 79 -3.85 12.43 -6.03
N GLY A 80 -3.12 11.37 -6.43
CA GLY A 80 -1.77 11.10 -5.92
C GLY A 80 -0.78 12.23 -6.20
N GLU A 81 -0.87 12.87 -7.36
CA GLU A 81 -0.06 14.05 -7.72
C GLU A 81 -0.39 15.26 -6.85
N CYS A 82 -1.67 15.51 -6.55
CA CYS A 82 -2.12 16.58 -5.66
C CYS A 82 -1.63 16.37 -4.23
N LEU A 83 -1.78 15.14 -3.70
CA LEU A 83 -1.38 14.78 -2.34
C LEU A 83 0.15 14.63 -2.19
N GLY A 84 0.85 14.29 -3.27
CA GLY A 84 2.28 13.95 -3.23
C GLY A 84 2.60 12.65 -2.49
N SER A 85 1.61 11.81 -2.20
CA SER A 85 1.72 10.58 -1.42
C SER A 85 0.77 9.48 -1.92
N ASP A 86 0.98 8.26 -1.41
CA ASP A 86 -0.01 7.20 -1.42
C ASP A 86 -1.21 7.60 -0.55
N TYR A 87 -2.36 6.93 -0.72
CA TYR A 87 -3.55 7.29 0.03
C TYR A 87 -4.52 6.12 0.22
N PHE A 88 -5.33 6.23 1.26
CA PHE A 88 -6.47 5.36 1.50
C PHE A 88 -7.74 5.95 0.89
N VAL A 89 -8.59 5.06 0.40
CA VAL A 89 -9.93 5.37 -0.09
C VAL A 89 -10.94 4.72 0.82
N ILE A 90 -11.76 5.54 1.44
CA ILE A 90 -12.86 5.12 2.31
C ILE A 90 -14.14 5.17 1.50
N PRO A 91 -14.80 4.02 1.28
CA PRO A 91 -16.03 3.95 0.51
C PRO A 91 -17.21 4.45 1.35
N SER A 92 -17.41 5.77 1.39
CA SER A 92 -18.48 6.40 2.15
C SER A 92 -19.86 6.05 1.58
N SER A 93 -20.09 6.38 0.28
CA SER A 93 -21.35 6.04 -0.40
C SER A 93 -21.13 5.91 -1.91
N ILE A 94 -22.18 5.55 -2.66
CA ILE A 94 -22.14 5.62 -4.13
C ILE A 94 -21.95 7.05 -4.65
N HIS A 95 -22.28 8.05 -3.83
CA HIS A 95 -22.24 9.47 -4.22
C HIS A 95 -20.86 10.10 -4.07
N GLU A 96 -20.07 9.60 -3.11
CA GLU A 96 -18.76 10.15 -2.77
C GLU A 96 -17.88 9.12 -2.08
N VAL A 97 -16.58 9.36 -2.11
CA VAL A 97 -15.62 8.63 -1.31
C VAL A 97 -14.70 9.58 -0.59
N LEU A 98 -14.22 9.15 0.58
CA LEU A 98 -13.23 9.94 1.31
C LEU A 98 -11.82 9.45 0.97
N ILE A 99 -10.91 10.41 0.88
CA ILE A 99 -9.50 10.21 0.58
C ILE A 99 -8.68 10.65 1.80
N ILE A 100 -7.83 9.77 2.30
CA ILE A 100 -6.93 10.04 3.43
C ILE A 100 -5.51 9.76 2.97
N PRO A 101 -4.58 10.72 3.00
CA PRO A 101 -3.16 10.49 2.69
C PRO A 101 -2.57 9.42 3.61
N ASP A 102 -1.75 8.52 3.05
CA ASP A 102 -0.99 7.55 3.84
C ASP A 102 0.24 8.22 4.46
N ASN A 103 0.06 8.75 5.65
CA ASN A 103 1.09 9.38 6.47
C ASN A 103 1.57 8.46 7.62
N GLY A 104 1.14 7.19 7.63
CA GLY A 104 1.50 6.20 8.64
C GLY A 104 0.82 6.37 10.00
N ILE A 105 -0.14 7.29 10.12
CA ILE A 105 -0.88 7.54 11.39
C ILE A 105 -2.02 6.53 11.54
N PHE A 106 -2.73 6.22 10.46
CA PHE A 106 -3.91 5.37 10.50
C PHE A 106 -3.57 3.90 10.25
N LEU A 107 -4.15 3.02 11.06
CA LEU A 107 -4.08 1.57 10.87
C LEU A 107 -5.31 1.09 10.07
N VAL A 108 -5.08 0.20 9.11
CA VAL A 108 -6.15 -0.34 8.25
C VAL A 108 -7.31 -0.97 9.03
N PRO A 109 -7.08 -1.73 10.13
CA PRO A 109 -8.18 -2.24 10.94
C PRO A 109 -9.06 -1.15 11.57
N GLU A 110 -8.46 -0.03 11.99
CA GLU A 110 -9.18 1.12 12.56
C GLU A 110 -10.02 1.83 11.51
N LEU A 111 -9.46 2.05 10.32
CA LEU A 111 -10.20 2.62 9.19
C LEU A 111 -11.38 1.72 8.78
N ASN A 112 -11.20 0.40 8.72
CA ASN A 112 -12.29 -0.53 8.41
C ASN A 112 -13.38 -0.52 9.48
N ALA A 113 -13.02 -0.41 10.77
CA ALA A 113 -13.99 -0.30 11.86
C ALA A 113 -14.82 0.98 11.73
N MET A 114 -14.18 2.10 11.42
CA MET A 114 -14.86 3.39 11.18
C MET A 114 -15.82 3.31 9.99
N VAL A 115 -15.40 2.73 8.86
CA VAL A 115 -16.27 2.56 7.68
C VAL A 115 -17.51 1.75 8.02
N LYS A 116 -17.31 0.65 8.76
CA LYS A 116 -18.42 -0.22 9.16
C LYS A 116 -19.41 0.51 10.06
N GLU A 117 -18.93 1.27 11.04
CA GLU A 117 -19.78 2.06 11.93
C GLU A 117 -20.59 3.10 11.15
N VAL A 118 -19.95 3.82 10.22
CA VAL A 118 -20.63 4.81 9.36
C VAL A 118 -21.68 4.14 8.47
N ASN A 119 -21.37 3.01 7.85
CA ASN A 119 -22.33 2.26 7.04
C ASN A 119 -23.52 1.78 7.85
N GLU A 120 -23.31 1.33 9.09
CA GLU A 120 -24.40 0.86 9.96
C GLU A 120 -25.32 1.98 10.49
N THR A 121 -24.80 3.23 10.56
CA THR A 121 -25.50 4.32 11.28
C THR A 121 -25.87 5.51 10.41
N GLN A 122 -25.18 5.74 9.27
CA GLN A 122 -25.30 6.99 8.51
C GLN A 122 -25.65 6.80 7.03
N VAL A 123 -25.35 5.62 6.45
CA VAL A 123 -25.50 5.38 5.01
C VAL A 123 -26.67 4.45 4.73
N GLU A 124 -27.58 4.90 3.87
CA GLU A 124 -28.70 4.06 3.41
C GLU A 124 -28.16 2.79 2.73
N ARG A 125 -28.86 1.67 2.93
CA ARG A 125 -28.36 0.35 2.53
C ARG A 125 -28.10 0.21 1.03
N GLU A 126 -28.90 0.88 0.22
CA GLU A 126 -28.80 0.96 -1.23
C GLU A 126 -27.64 1.81 -1.72
N GLU A 127 -27.12 2.66 -0.85
CA GLU A 127 -25.99 3.58 -1.16
C GLU A 127 -24.64 3.07 -0.64
N GLN A 128 -24.64 1.99 0.17
CA GLN A 128 -23.42 1.41 0.69
C GLN A 128 -22.58 0.75 -0.41
N LEU A 129 -21.29 1.05 -0.46
CA LEU A 129 -20.35 0.46 -1.41
C LEU A 129 -19.62 -0.76 -0.84
N SER A 130 -18.94 -0.58 0.30
CA SER A 130 -18.08 -1.59 0.91
C SER A 130 -17.75 -1.21 2.34
N ASP A 131 -17.51 -2.21 3.21
CA ASP A 131 -16.96 -2.02 4.54
C ASP A 131 -15.42 -2.08 4.56
N LYS A 132 -14.78 -2.11 3.40
CA LYS A 132 -13.35 -2.34 3.26
C LYS A 132 -12.66 -1.18 2.58
N VAL A 133 -11.70 -0.61 3.30
CA VAL A 133 -10.83 0.44 2.81
C VAL A 133 -9.96 -0.06 1.67
N GLN A 134 -9.79 0.77 0.64
CA GLN A 134 -8.86 0.53 -0.45
C GLN A 134 -7.60 1.36 -0.22
N PHE A 135 -6.47 0.85 -0.68
CA PHE A 135 -5.21 1.58 -0.78
C PHE A 135 -4.95 1.92 -2.24
N CYS A 136 -4.48 3.13 -2.51
CA CYS A 136 -4.06 3.55 -3.83
C CYS A 136 -2.62 4.05 -3.80
N ASP A 137 -1.78 3.46 -4.64
CA ASP A 137 -0.42 3.94 -4.90
C ASP A 137 -0.49 5.25 -5.67
N GLY A 138 -0.01 6.33 -5.09
CA GLY A 138 -0.12 7.68 -5.63
C GLY A 138 0.67 7.92 -6.92
N LYS A 139 1.66 7.05 -7.24
CA LYS A 139 2.48 7.15 -8.45
C LYS A 139 1.95 6.31 -9.60
N THR A 140 1.56 5.07 -9.30
CA THR A 140 1.11 4.10 -10.31
C THR A 140 -0.40 4.10 -10.48
N ALA A 141 -1.15 4.75 -9.60
CA ALA A 141 -2.60 4.74 -9.54
C ALA A 141 -3.22 3.33 -9.39
N VAL A 142 -2.42 2.35 -8.99
CA VAL A 142 -2.91 1.00 -8.70
C VAL A 142 -3.67 1.02 -7.39
N MET A 143 -4.93 0.58 -7.45
CA MET A 143 -5.80 0.50 -6.28
C MET A 143 -6.02 -0.96 -5.90
N GLU A 144 -5.87 -1.28 -4.62
CA GLU A 144 -6.06 -2.62 -4.08
C GLU A 144 -6.71 -2.57 -2.68
N ASN A 145 -7.26 -3.67 -2.25
CA ASN A 145 -7.78 -3.76 -0.87
C ASN A 145 -6.63 -3.62 0.14
N ALA A 146 -6.79 -2.71 1.10
CA ALA A 146 -5.74 -2.34 2.04
C ALA A 146 -5.29 -3.53 2.93
N GLU A 147 -6.21 -4.35 3.46
CA GLU A 147 -5.88 -5.55 4.26
C GLU A 147 -5.10 -6.59 3.46
N ARG A 148 -5.47 -6.80 2.18
CA ARG A 148 -4.74 -7.73 1.30
C ARG A 148 -3.33 -7.23 1.01
N ARG A 149 -3.17 -5.91 0.84
CA ARG A 149 -1.85 -5.28 0.67
C ARG A 149 -0.98 -5.51 1.90
N GLU A 150 -1.48 -5.22 3.11
CA GLU A 150 -0.74 -5.43 4.36
C GLU A 150 -0.30 -6.89 4.49
N THR A 151 -1.23 -7.84 4.34
CA THR A 151 -0.92 -9.27 4.39
C THR A 151 0.15 -9.69 3.37
N ARG A 152 0.12 -9.13 2.17
CA ARG A 152 1.12 -9.39 1.13
C ARG A 152 2.49 -8.85 1.50
N LEU A 153 2.54 -7.63 2.06
CA LEU A 153 3.79 -6.99 2.50
C LEU A 153 4.41 -7.72 3.70
N GLU A 154 3.61 -8.18 4.64
CA GLU A 154 4.08 -8.98 5.78
C GLU A 154 4.70 -10.30 5.32
N LYS A 155 4.02 -11.04 4.45
CA LYS A 155 4.55 -12.28 3.87
C LYS A 155 5.85 -12.05 3.10
N ALA A 156 5.95 -10.95 2.34
CA ALA A 156 7.18 -10.59 1.63
C ALA A 156 8.34 -10.32 2.60
N LYS A 157 8.10 -9.56 3.67
CA LYS A 157 9.10 -9.29 4.72
C LYS A 157 9.53 -10.57 5.46
N GLU A 158 8.63 -11.50 5.71
CA GLU A 158 8.95 -12.80 6.31
C GLU A 158 9.80 -13.66 5.36
N ALA A 159 9.46 -13.71 4.08
CA ALA A 159 10.22 -14.43 3.07
C ALA A 159 11.66 -13.89 2.93
N GLU A 160 11.82 -12.57 2.92
CA GLU A 160 13.15 -11.92 2.90
C GLU A 160 13.98 -12.27 4.16
N LYS A 161 13.37 -12.28 5.34
CA LYS A 161 14.04 -12.68 6.59
C LYS A 161 14.48 -14.15 6.57
N VAL A 162 13.70 -15.03 5.95
CA VAL A 162 14.04 -16.45 5.81
C VAL A 162 15.21 -16.62 4.84
N THR A 163 15.19 -15.95 3.68
CA THR A 163 16.28 -16.00 2.69
C THR A 163 17.57 -15.44 3.26
N ALA A 164 17.55 -14.30 3.94
CA ALA A 164 18.72 -13.72 4.60
C ALA A 164 19.31 -14.63 5.68
N LYS A 165 18.46 -15.34 6.45
CA LYS A 165 18.93 -16.34 7.43
C LYS A 165 19.53 -17.57 6.77
N THR A 166 19.04 -17.97 5.62
CA THR A 166 19.53 -19.14 4.86
C THR A 166 20.88 -18.82 4.22
N GLU A 167 21.04 -17.62 3.66
CA GLU A 167 22.31 -17.15 3.10
C GLU A 167 23.38 -16.97 4.17
N ALA A 168 23.02 -16.44 5.36
CA ALA A 168 23.95 -16.35 6.50
C ALA A 168 24.43 -17.72 7.00
N LYS A 169 23.55 -18.74 7.03
CA LYS A 169 23.91 -20.11 7.37
C LYS A 169 24.75 -20.80 6.27
N GLY A 170 24.44 -20.59 5.01
CA GLY A 170 25.22 -21.11 3.88
C GLY A 170 26.62 -20.50 3.84
N GLY A 171 26.78 -19.22 4.14
CA GLY A 171 28.07 -18.54 4.25
C GLY A 171 28.98 -19.10 5.36
N ILE A 172 28.42 -19.51 6.48
CA ILE A 172 29.16 -20.13 7.60
C ILE A 172 29.56 -21.57 7.28
N HIS A 173 28.65 -22.32 6.64
CA HIS A 173 28.94 -23.73 6.25
C HIS A 173 29.99 -23.79 5.12
N GLY A 174 29.93 -22.88 4.16
CA GLY A 174 30.96 -22.78 3.10
C GLY A 174 32.32 -22.36 3.62
N LYS A 175 32.39 -21.48 4.63
CA LYS A 175 33.65 -21.14 5.32
C LYS A 175 34.20 -22.28 6.18
N LEU A 176 33.33 -23.06 6.83
CA LEU A 176 33.71 -24.22 7.61
C LEU A 176 34.25 -25.35 6.74
N GLU A 177 33.63 -25.60 5.58
CA GLU A 177 34.12 -26.61 4.64
C GLU A 177 35.45 -26.22 3.99
N LYS A 178 35.63 -24.92 3.62
CA LYS A 178 36.93 -24.41 3.16
C LYS A 178 38.01 -24.52 4.21
N ALA A 179 37.71 -24.15 5.46
CA ALA A 179 38.66 -24.28 6.57
C ALA A 179 39.05 -25.76 6.85
N LYS A 180 38.09 -26.69 6.78
CA LYS A 180 38.35 -28.14 6.89
C LYS A 180 39.19 -28.66 5.72
N ALA A 181 38.97 -28.20 4.51
CA ALA A 181 39.76 -28.57 3.32
C ALA A 181 41.20 -28.05 3.41
N GLU A 182 41.41 -26.83 3.91
CA GLU A 182 42.74 -26.24 4.11
C GLU A 182 43.52 -26.95 5.25
N ILE A 183 42.86 -27.34 6.33
CA ILE A 183 43.46 -28.12 7.41
C ILE A 183 43.85 -29.51 6.89
N LYS A 184 43.04 -30.14 6.04
CA LYS A 184 43.34 -31.46 5.46
C LYS A 184 44.47 -31.40 4.42
N ALA A 185 44.61 -30.30 3.70
CA ALA A 185 45.71 -30.08 2.75
C ALA A 185 47.04 -29.76 3.45
N LYS A 186 47.01 -29.06 4.59
CA LYS A 186 48.20 -28.74 5.38
C LYS A 186 48.68 -29.92 6.27
N GLY A 187 47.80 -30.89 6.53
CA GLY A 187 48.15 -32.09 7.32
C GLY A 187 48.88 -33.21 6.58
N ALA A 188 49.07 -33.07 5.25
CA ALA A 188 49.69 -34.12 4.43
C ALA A 188 51.20 -33.92 4.17
N ASP A 189 51.80 -32.83 4.63
CA ASP A 189 53.18 -32.46 4.20
C ASP A 189 54.18 -32.28 5.36
N THR A 190 53.92 -32.80 6.56
CA THR A 190 54.90 -32.75 7.65
C THR A 190 54.84 -34.01 8.55
N ILE A 191 55.34 -35.16 8.00
CA ILE A 191 55.87 -36.23 8.83
C ILE A 191 57.30 -36.49 8.35
N PRO A 192 58.36 -36.11 9.11
CA PRO A 192 59.72 -36.52 8.76
C PRO A 192 59.86 -38.02 9.00
N LYS A 193 60.32 -38.73 7.96
CA LYS A 193 60.66 -40.15 7.98
C LYS A 193 61.95 -40.43 8.73
N ASP A 194 62.00 -40.12 10.02
CA ASP A 194 63.18 -40.49 10.84
C ASP A 194 62.82 -40.63 12.28
N LYS A 195 62.06 -41.65 12.66
CA LYS A 195 61.94 -42.20 14.01
C LYS A 195 61.05 -43.46 14.08
N ALA A 196 61.28 -44.37 13.12
CA ALA A 196 60.61 -45.67 13.15
C ALA A 196 61.68 -46.85 13.34
N LYS A 197 62.70 -46.62 14.15
CA LYS A 197 63.71 -47.69 14.40
C LYS A 197 64.13 -47.90 15.87
N ASP A 198 63.39 -47.38 16.83
CA ASP A 198 63.77 -47.62 18.21
C ASP A 198 62.62 -48.00 19.15
N LEU A 199 61.73 -48.89 18.74
CA LEU A 199 60.76 -49.49 19.69
C LEU A 199 60.43 -50.96 19.36
N ALA A 200 61.39 -51.70 18.91
CA ALA A 200 61.29 -53.18 18.75
C ALA A 200 62.39 -53.87 19.57
N THR A 201 62.62 -53.45 20.79
CA THR A 201 63.39 -54.21 21.74
C THR A 201 63.05 -53.71 23.13
N VAL A 202 62.09 -54.32 23.78
CA VAL A 202 61.94 -54.63 25.18
C VAL A 202 60.54 -55.24 25.40
N LEU A 203 60.56 -56.58 25.58
CA LEU A 203 59.48 -57.48 25.96
C LEU A 203 58.47 -57.89 24.87
#